data_f56829b6b08d721c17afbdd041bc25d3
#
_entry.id   f56829b6b08d721c17afbdd041bc25d3
#
_cell.length_a   1.000
_cell.length_b   1.000
_cell.length_c   1.000
_cell.angle_alpha   90.00
_cell.angle_beta   90.00
_cell.angle_gamma   90.00
#
_symmetry.space_group_name_H-M   'P 1'
#
loop_
_entity.id
_entity.type
_entity.pdbx_description
1 polymer ?
#
loop_
_entity_poly.entity_id
_entity_poly.type
_entity_poly.pdbx_seq_one_letter_code
_entity_poly.pdbx_strand_id
1 'polypeptide(L)'
;MGNTWHFLIAEADFPENGKLAARIGGWHVLVGRTEDGLFAVNDRCTHQAALLSAGKIRRGTVMCPLHGARFDMETGRCIGAAYADLRTFALRIEQGGIEISVPDTPPGFDEAPVIPGAPLP
;
A
#
# COMPACT_ATOMS: atom_id res chain seq x y z
N MET A 1 5.38 -18.92 11.28
CA MET A 1 4.64 -17.91 10.58
C MET A 1 5.57 -16.82 10.16
N GLY A 2 5.66 -16.58 8.92
CA GLY A 2 6.58 -15.62 8.39
C GLY A 2 5.96 -14.81 7.31
N ASN A 3 6.83 -14.21 6.55
CA ASN A 3 6.48 -13.42 5.37
C ASN A 3 7.15 -14.07 4.17
N THR A 4 6.55 -13.89 3.00
CA THR A 4 7.10 -14.41 1.75
C THR A 4 7.32 -13.27 0.78
N TRP A 5 8.46 -13.28 0.11
CA TRP A 5 8.78 -12.35 -0.96
C TRP A 5 8.05 -12.74 -2.23
N HIS A 6 7.39 -11.77 -2.85
CA HIS A 6 6.69 -11.98 -4.12
C HIS A 6 7.21 -11.00 -5.15
N PHE A 7 7.48 -11.47 -6.35
CA PHE A 7 7.81 -10.60 -7.47
C PHE A 7 6.55 -9.80 -7.86
N LEU A 8 6.72 -8.50 -8.03
CA LEU A 8 5.62 -7.63 -8.43
C LEU A 8 5.73 -7.23 -9.90
N ILE A 9 6.82 -6.58 -10.25
CA ILE A 9 7.01 -6.01 -11.58
C ILE A 9 8.49 -5.67 -11.76
N ALA A 10 8.97 -5.63 -12.99
CA ALA A 10 10.31 -5.11 -13.25
C ALA A 10 10.34 -3.62 -12.89
N GLU A 11 11.42 -3.19 -12.28
CA GLU A 11 11.57 -1.79 -11.88
C GLU A 11 11.41 -0.84 -13.09
N ALA A 12 11.94 -1.25 -14.24
CA ALA A 12 11.87 -0.46 -15.46
C ALA A 12 10.44 -0.27 -15.97
N ASP A 13 9.51 -1.15 -15.56
CA ASP A 13 8.10 -1.10 -15.99
C ASP A 13 7.20 -0.43 -14.96
N PHE A 14 7.76 0.06 -13.86
CA PHE A 14 6.95 0.71 -12.83
C PHE A 14 6.25 1.94 -13.43
N PRO A 15 4.94 2.14 -13.14
CA PRO A 15 4.17 3.22 -13.77
C PRO A 15 4.80 4.61 -13.57
N GLU A 16 4.75 5.42 -14.61
CA GLU A 16 5.31 6.77 -14.57
C GLU A 16 4.59 7.69 -13.60
N ASN A 17 3.32 7.42 -13.31
CA ASN A 17 2.58 8.21 -12.33
C ASN A 17 3.04 7.95 -10.89
N GLY A 18 3.99 7.02 -10.70
CA GLY A 18 4.60 6.78 -9.38
C GLY A 18 3.77 5.93 -8.44
N LYS A 19 2.74 5.26 -8.94
CA LYS A 19 1.81 4.52 -8.08
C LYS A 19 1.39 3.22 -8.76
N LEU A 20 1.34 2.13 -7.97
CA LEU A 20 0.89 0.83 -8.45
C LEU A 20 0.16 0.12 -7.33
N ALA A 21 -1.07 -0.30 -7.59
CA ALA A 21 -1.83 -1.12 -6.66
C ALA A 21 -1.81 -2.56 -7.15
N ALA A 22 -1.63 -3.52 -6.24
CA ALA A 22 -1.58 -4.92 -6.59
C ALA A 22 -2.15 -5.76 -5.46
N ARG A 23 -2.64 -6.94 -5.80
CA ARG A 23 -3.06 -7.92 -4.80
C ARG A 23 -2.00 -9.01 -4.72
N ILE A 24 -1.41 -9.17 -3.54
CA ILE A 24 -0.29 -10.07 -3.30
C ILE A 24 -0.59 -10.94 -2.09
N GLY A 25 -0.71 -12.25 -2.29
CA GLY A 25 -0.97 -13.18 -1.20
C GLY A 25 -2.23 -12.86 -0.40
N GLY A 26 -3.25 -12.31 -1.06
CA GLY A 26 -4.49 -11.89 -0.42
C GLY A 26 -4.48 -10.47 0.12
N TRP A 27 -3.30 -9.84 0.20
CA TRP A 27 -3.16 -8.47 0.67
C TRP A 27 -3.32 -7.47 -0.47
N HIS A 28 -3.99 -6.36 -0.18
CA HIS A 28 -4.04 -5.22 -1.10
C HIS A 28 -2.86 -4.32 -0.79
N VAL A 29 -1.94 -4.19 -1.74
CA VAL A 29 -0.68 -3.47 -1.54
C VAL A 29 -0.64 -2.27 -2.46
N LEU A 30 -0.29 -1.11 -1.89
CA LEU A 30 -0.03 0.10 -2.66
C LEU A 30 1.46 0.37 -2.64
N VAL A 31 2.08 0.41 -3.82
CA VAL A 31 3.48 0.79 -3.97
C VAL A 31 3.53 2.20 -4.52
N GLY A 32 4.30 3.06 -3.88
CA GLY A 32 4.43 4.45 -4.29
C GLY A 32 5.88 4.86 -4.42
N ARG A 33 6.17 5.65 -5.45
CA ARG A 33 7.48 6.26 -5.62
C ARG A 33 7.49 7.62 -4.94
N THR A 34 8.51 7.84 -4.12
CA THR A 34 8.74 9.11 -3.46
C THR A 34 10.14 9.60 -3.80
N GLU A 35 10.51 10.77 -3.30
CA GLU A 35 11.88 11.28 -3.47
C GLU A 35 12.91 10.35 -2.83
N ASP A 36 12.50 9.59 -1.82
CA ASP A 36 13.39 8.71 -1.08
C ASP A 36 13.39 7.27 -1.58
N GLY A 37 12.60 6.97 -2.59
CA GLY A 37 12.55 5.64 -3.19
C GLY A 37 11.14 5.07 -3.30
N LEU A 38 11.07 3.75 -3.39
CA LEU A 38 9.80 3.02 -3.49
C LEU A 38 9.43 2.46 -2.12
N PHE A 39 8.16 2.60 -1.77
CA PHE A 39 7.64 2.08 -0.50
C PHE A 39 6.31 1.38 -0.73
N ALA A 40 6.02 0.38 0.12
CA ALA A 40 4.80 -0.41 0.02
C ALA A 40 4.02 -0.33 1.33
N VAL A 41 2.73 -0.03 1.20
CA VAL A 41 1.82 0.06 2.34
C VAL A 41 0.55 -0.72 2.07
N ASN A 42 -0.18 -1.05 3.13
CA ASN A 42 -1.49 -1.66 3.02
C ASN A 42 -2.46 -0.68 2.36
N ASP A 43 -3.13 -1.11 1.31
CA ASP A 43 -3.99 -0.24 0.49
C ASP A 43 -5.37 -0.09 1.12
N ARG A 44 -5.39 0.42 2.36
CA ARG A 44 -6.62 0.62 3.12
C ARG A 44 -6.46 1.80 4.06
N CYS A 45 -7.31 2.80 3.89
CA CYS A 45 -7.37 3.91 4.82
C CYS A 45 -7.83 3.41 6.19
N THR A 46 -7.05 3.68 7.25
CA THR A 46 -7.38 3.22 8.59
C THR A 46 -8.61 3.91 9.15
N HIS A 47 -9.00 5.05 8.58
CA HIS A 47 -10.18 5.80 8.99
C HIS A 47 -11.46 5.28 8.35
N GLN A 48 -11.46 5.02 7.03
CA GLN A 48 -12.68 4.72 6.28
C GLN A 48 -12.64 3.40 5.51
N ALA A 49 -11.56 2.63 5.63
CA ALA A 49 -11.41 1.35 4.95
C ALA A 49 -11.44 1.44 3.42
N ALA A 50 -11.33 2.63 2.85
CA ALA A 50 -11.30 2.83 1.40
C ALA A 50 -9.93 2.52 0.83
N LEU A 51 -9.87 2.22 -0.48
CA LEU A 51 -8.60 2.03 -1.17
C LEU A 51 -7.84 3.35 -1.26
N LEU A 52 -6.63 3.38 -0.73
CA LEU A 52 -5.76 4.55 -0.82
C LEU A 52 -5.23 4.75 -2.24
N SER A 53 -5.17 3.68 -3.03
CA SER A 53 -4.71 3.76 -4.42
C SER A 53 -5.59 4.65 -5.30
N ALA A 54 -6.83 4.92 -4.88
CA ALA A 54 -7.70 5.87 -5.57
C ALA A 54 -7.32 7.33 -5.26
N GLY A 55 -6.48 7.56 -4.25
CA GLY A 55 -6.01 8.89 -3.90
C GLY A 55 -4.70 9.24 -4.59
N LYS A 56 -4.07 10.32 -4.13
CA LYS A 56 -2.83 10.82 -4.73
C LYS A 56 -1.66 10.67 -3.78
N ILE A 57 -0.49 10.45 -4.36
CA ILE A 57 0.77 10.46 -3.62
C ILE A 57 1.50 11.75 -3.97
N ARG A 58 1.82 12.55 -2.95
CA ARG A 58 2.55 13.81 -3.10
C ARG A 58 3.53 13.97 -1.96
N ARG A 59 4.77 14.31 -2.27
CA ARG A 59 5.81 14.60 -1.27
C ARG A 59 5.94 13.49 -0.24
N GLY A 60 5.92 12.24 -0.71
CA GLY A 60 6.06 11.09 0.17
C GLY A 60 4.82 10.72 0.97
N THR A 61 3.68 11.33 0.70
CA THR A 61 2.43 11.15 1.44
C THR A 61 1.32 10.70 0.52
N VAL A 62 0.55 9.68 0.94
CA VAL A 62 -0.67 9.29 0.23
C VAL A 62 -1.87 9.87 0.95
N MET A 63 -2.84 10.41 0.17
CA MET A 63 -4.05 11.00 0.72
C MET A 63 -5.27 10.17 0.36
N CYS A 64 -6.05 9.82 1.38
CA CYS A 64 -7.31 9.09 1.17
C CYS A 64 -8.28 9.99 0.40
N PRO A 65 -8.95 9.47 -0.65
CA PRO A 65 -9.83 10.29 -1.47
C PRO A 65 -11.15 10.69 -0.79
N LEU A 66 -11.53 10.01 0.30
CA LEU A 66 -12.82 10.28 0.94
C LEU A 66 -12.80 11.53 1.81
N HIS A 67 -11.88 11.59 2.78
CA HIS A 67 -11.85 12.69 3.75
C HIS A 67 -10.47 13.32 3.90
N GLY A 68 -9.54 12.98 3.02
CA GLY A 68 -8.23 13.61 3.01
C GLY A 68 -7.26 13.14 4.10
N ALA A 69 -7.53 12.00 4.76
CA ALA A 69 -6.57 11.43 5.69
C ALA A 69 -5.25 11.18 4.97
N ARG A 70 -4.13 11.56 5.59
CA ARG A 70 -2.81 11.48 4.97
C ARG A 70 -1.91 10.54 5.72
N PHE A 71 -1.14 9.76 4.99
CA PHE A 71 -0.22 8.78 5.57
C PHE A 71 1.13 8.87 4.89
N ASP A 72 2.18 8.80 5.70
CA ASP A 72 3.55 8.76 5.19
C ASP A 72 3.80 7.42 4.50
N MET A 73 4.31 7.45 3.27
CA MET A 73 4.53 6.21 2.50
C MET A 73 5.65 5.35 3.07
N GLU A 74 6.66 5.96 3.68
CA GLU A 74 7.78 5.22 4.22
C GLU A 74 7.44 4.54 5.55
N THR A 75 6.77 5.25 6.45
CA THR A 75 6.52 4.78 7.81
C THR A 75 5.10 4.27 8.03
N GLY A 76 4.15 4.63 7.16
CA GLY A 76 2.72 4.34 7.35
C GLY A 76 2.05 5.26 8.34
N ARG A 77 2.76 6.22 8.90
CA ARG A 77 2.26 7.07 9.97
C ARG A 77 1.19 8.03 9.48
N CYS A 78 0.08 8.15 10.22
CA CYS A 78 -0.95 9.12 9.92
C CYS A 78 -0.46 10.53 10.25
N ILE A 79 -0.65 11.46 9.33
CA ILE A 79 -0.17 12.84 9.45
C ILE A 79 -1.35 13.76 9.77
N GLY A 80 -1.24 14.51 10.86
CA GLY A 80 -2.19 15.57 11.18
C GLY A 80 -3.49 15.09 11.82
N ALA A 81 -3.63 13.80 12.10
CA ALA A 81 -4.81 13.25 12.76
C ALA A 81 -4.40 12.05 13.60
N ALA A 82 -5.32 11.55 14.43
CA ALA A 82 -5.04 10.46 15.35
C ALA A 82 -5.55 9.12 14.83
N TYR A 83 -5.58 8.91 13.53
CA TYR A 83 -5.95 7.62 12.97
C TYR A 83 -4.80 6.63 13.11
N ALA A 84 -5.13 5.35 13.10
CA ALA A 84 -4.11 4.31 13.20
C ALA A 84 -3.14 4.38 12.01
N ASP A 85 -1.91 3.94 12.24
CA ASP A 85 -0.91 3.90 11.18
C ASP A 85 -1.23 2.79 10.19
N LEU A 86 -0.77 2.97 8.94
CA LEU A 86 -0.85 1.92 7.94
C LEU A 86 0.19 0.84 8.24
N ARG A 87 -0.15 -0.41 7.93
CA ARG A 87 0.86 -1.46 7.86
C ARG A 87 1.77 -1.15 6.67
N THR A 88 3.08 -1.29 6.87
CA THR A 88 4.05 -1.22 5.79
C THR A 88 4.52 -2.62 5.44
N PHE A 89 4.93 -2.80 4.19
CA PHE A 89 5.51 -4.05 3.71
C PHE A 89 6.95 -3.80 3.29
N ALA A 90 7.83 -4.76 3.56
CA ALA A 90 9.21 -4.66 3.10
C ALA A 90 9.24 -4.75 1.56
N LEU A 91 10.05 -3.91 0.96
CA LEU A 91 10.23 -3.86 -0.49
C LEU A 91 11.72 -3.95 -0.78
N ARG A 92 12.08 -4.73 -1.79
CA ARG A 92 13.46 -4.79 -2.26
C ARG A 92 13.48 -4.85 -3.77
N ILE A 93 14.63 -4.49 -4.34
CA ILE A 93 14.87 -4.63 -5.76
C ILE A 93 15.94 -5.70 -5.93
N GLU A 94 15.58 -6.77 -6.62
CA GLU A 94 16.41 -7.94 -6.82
C GLU A 94 16.55 -8.19 -8.31
N GLN A 95 17.76 -8.07 -8.85
CA GLN A 95 18.02 -8.29 -10.28
C GLN A 95 17.07 -7.50 -11.18
N GLY A 96 16.83 -6.24 -10.82
CA GLY A 96 15.94 -5.34 -11.58
C GLY A 96 14.45 -5.56 -11.35
N GLY A 97 14.08 -6.49 -10.46
CA GLY A 97 12.67 -6.76 -10.15
C GLY A 97 12.28 -6.22 -8.79
N ILE A 98 11.10 -5.64 -8.70
CA ILE A 98 10.55 -5.17 -7.43
C ILE A 98 9.88 -6.36 -6.74
N GLU A 99 10.29 -6.63 -5.51
CA GLU A 99 9.71 -7.69 -4.69
C GLU A 99 9.13 -7.12 -3.41
N ILE A 100 7.99 -7.65 -3.00
CA ILE A 100 7.27 -7.23 -1.80
C ILE A 100 7.14 -8.41 -0.87
N SER A 101 7.45 -8.21 0.41
CA SER A 101 7.27 -9.23 1.44
C SER A 101 5.94 -9.00 2.14
N VAL A 102 5.04 -9.97 2.05
CA VAL A 102 3.74 -9.89 2.74
C VAL A 102 3.61 -11.06 3.72
N PRO A 103 2.80 -10.89 4.77
CA PRO A 103 2.56 -11.99 5.71
C PRO A 103 1.94 -13.21 5.02
N ASP A 104 2.31 -14.40 5.49
CA ASP A 104 1.76 -15.64 4.94
C ASP A 104 0.29 -15.85 5.36
N THR A 105 -0.13 -15.18 6.43
CA THR A 105 -1.54 -15.19 6.83
C THR A 105 -2.31 -14.10 6.08
N PRO A 106 -3.58 -14.34 5.70
CA PRO A 106 -4.37 -13.34 5.01
C PRO A 106 -4.68 -12.14 5.90
N PRO A 107 -5.03 -10.98 5.31
CA PRO A 107 -5.39 -9.80 6.09
C PRO A 107 -6.66 -10.06 6.91
N GLY A 108 -6.69 -9.49 8.12
CA GLY A 108 -7.89 -9.52 8.94
C GLY A 108 -8.93 -8.51 8.46
N PHE A 109 -10.07 -8.51 9.15
CA PHE A 109 -11.17 -7.61 8.83
C PHE A 109 -10.75 -6.14 8.85
N ASP A 110 -9.87 -5.78 9.77
CA ASP A 110 -9.39 -4.41 9.97
C ASP A 110 -8.30 -3.99 8.99
N GLU A 111 -7.80 -4.92 8.18
CA GLU A 111 -6.73 -4.64 7.22
C GLU A 111 -7.15 -4.88 5.77
N ALA A 112 -8.33 -5.46 5.54
CA ALA A 112 -8.86 -5.64 4.19
C ALA A 112 -9.71 -4.42 3.82
N PRO A 113 -9.49 -3.82 2.64
CA PRO A 113 -10.29 -2.66 2.22
C PRO A 113 -11.71 -3.05 1.87
N VAL A 114 -12.63 -2.10 2.03
CA VAL A 114 -13.99 -2.24 1.52
C VAL A 114 -14.01 -1.67 0.10
N ILE A 115 -14.33 -2.54 -0.85
CA ILE A 115 -14.33 -2.18 -2.27
C ILE A 115 -15.77 -2.00 -2.71
N PRO A 116 -16.19 -0.80 -3.14
CA PRO A 116 -17.56 -0.56 -3.57
C PRO A 116 -17.94 -1.47 -4.74
N GLY A 117 -19.12 -2.08 -4.66
CA GLY A 117 -19.61 -2.97 -5.69
C GLY A 117 -19.07 -4.39 -5.64
N ALA A 118 -18.14 -4.69 -4.74
CA ALA A 118 -17.64 -6.05 -4.59
C ALA A 118 -18.69 -6.90 -3.89
N PRO A 119 -18.84 -8.19 -4.30
CA PRO A 119 -19.76 -9.09 -3.60
C PRO A 119 -19.28 -9.30 -2.17
N LEU A 120 -20.26 -9.44 -1.26
CA LEU A 120 -19.93 -9.78 0.12
C LEU A 120 -19.46 -11.22 0.20
N PRO A 121 -18.51 -11.51 1.08
CA PRO A 121 -18.01 -12.88 1.26
C PRO A 121 -19.05 -13.83 1.84
#